data_457fbe2b6198a00265836c4cbcc307e6
#
_entry.id   457fbe2b6198a00265836c4cbcc307e6
#
_cell.length_a   1.000
_cell.length_b   1.000
_cell.length_c   1.000
_cell.angle_alpha   90.00
_cell.angle_beta   90.00
_cell.angle_gamma   90.00
#
_symmetry.space_group_name_H-M   'P 1'
#
loop_
_entity.id
_entity.type
_entity.pdbx_description
1 polymer ?
#
loop_
_entity_poly.entity_id
_entity_poly.type
_entity_poly.pdbx_seq_one_letter_code
_entity_poly.pdbx_strand_id
1 'polypeptide(L)' 'MDSEKRRYNRIKAYLALKNKSNKSLAAHLDVSVQTVSKWCTNYSQPSIPELYAIANFLDVDVTELLEPMNK' A
#
# COMPACT_ATOMS: atom_id res chain seq x y z
N MET A 1 3.39 -23.01 0.28
CA MET A 1 3.58 -22.57 0.00
C MET A 1 3.57 -21.44 -0.12
N ASP A 2 3.33 -20.97 -0.33
CA ASP A 2 3.30 -19.84 -0.60
C ASP A 2 2.57 -19.01 0.24
N SER A 3 2.21 -19.33 1.45
CA SER A 3 1.54 -18.50 2.40
C SER A 3 2.37 -17.29 2.74
N GLU A 4 3.68 -17.42 2.68
CA GLU A 4 4.50 -16.24 2.95
C GLU A 4 4.39 -15.22 1.85
N LYS A 5 3.76 -15.57 0.73
CA LYS A 5 3.56 -14.62 -0.35
C LYS A 5 2.16 -14.05 -0.33
N ARG A 6 1.46 -14.18 0.76
CA ARG A 6 0.10 -13.71 0.83
C ARG A 6 0.04 -12.20 0.66
N ARG A 7 -0.93 -11.76 -0.11
CA ARG A 7 -1.13 -10.34 -0.36
C ARG A 7 -2.17 -9.82 0.62
N TYR A 8 -1.82 -8.77 1.30
CA TYR A 8 -2.74 -8.14 2.26
C TYR A 8 -3.22 -6.79 1.78
N ASN A 9 -2.43 -6.11 0.94
CA ASN A 9 -2.81 -4.78 0.49
C ASN A 9 -2.80 -4.68 -1.03
N ARG A 10 -3.52 -3.68 -1.53
CA ARG A 10 -3.62 -3.37 -2.94
C ARG A 10 -3.03 -1.99 -3.24
N ILE A 11 -2.01 -1.59 -2.49
CA ILE A 11 -1.44 -0.25 -2.62
C ILE A 11 -0.92 -0.02 -4.04
N LYS A 12 -0.21 -0.99 -4.58
CA LYS A 12 0.36 -0.85 -5.92
C LYS A 12 -0.72 -0.58 -6.96
N ALA A 13 -1.83 -1.31 -6.87
CA ALA A 13 -2.92 -1.16 -7.82
C ALA A 13 -3.53 0.23 -7.74
N TYR A 14 -3.70 0.74 -6.52
CA TYR A 14 -4.31 2.05 -6.35
C TYR A 14 -3.37 3.19 -6.67
N LEU A 15 -2.07 3.02 -6.46
CA LEU A 15 -1.11 4.00 -6.96
C LEU A 15 -1.22 4.12 -8.48
N ALA A 16 -1.28 2.99 -9.16
CA ALA A 16 -1.41 2.99 -10.61
C ALA A 16 -2.73 3.60 -11.04
N LEU A 17 -3.81 3.24 -10.38
CA LEU A 17 -5.14 3.74 -10.70
C LEU A 17 -5.21 5.26 -10.55
N LYS A 18 -4.54 5.80 -9.53
CA LYS A 18 -4.55 7.23 -9.27
C LYS A 18 -3.40 7.95 -9.93
N ASN A 19 -2.62 7.23 -10.72
CA ASN A 19 -1.49 7.80 -11.45
C ASN A 19 -0.48 8.45 -10.52
N LYS A 20 -0.17 7.78 -9.44
CA LYS A 20 0.82 8.22 -8.46
C LYS A 20 2.00 7.26 -8.45
N SER A 21 3.16 7.77 -8.06
CA SER A 21 4.37 6.95 -8.03
C SER A 21 4.74 6.56 -6.61
N ASN A 22 5.58 5.52 -6.50
CA ASN A 22 6.15 5.15 -5.21
C ASN A 22 6.90 6.32 -4.60
N LYS A 23 7.60 7.07 -5.44
CA LYS A 23 8.40 8.21 -5.00
C LYS A 23 7.51 9.29 -4.39
N SER A 24 6.37 9.59 -5.02
CA SER A 24 5.49 10.62 -4.49
C SER A 24 4.87 10.20 -3.18
N LEU A 25 4.50 8.94 -3.05
CA LEU A 25 3.95 8.44 -1.78
C LEU A 25 5.02 8.48 -0.69
N ALA A 26 6.24 8.06 -1.01
CA ALA A 26 7.33 8.07 -0.05
C ALA A 26 7.59 9.47 0.46
N ALA A 27 7.59 10.46 -0.44
CA ALA A 27 7.81 11.84 -0.05
C ALA A 27 6.67 12.34 0.85
N HIS A 28 5.45 11.97 0.53
CA HIS A 28 4.28 12.40 1.29
C HIS A 28 4.32 11.87 2.71
N LEU A 29 4.75 10.63 2.90
CA LEU A 29 4.79 10.00 4.21
C LEU A 29 6.14 10.14 4.91
N ASP A 30 7.12 10.74 4.22
CA ASP A 30 8.45 10.92 4.79
C ASP A 30 9.08 9.56 5.13
N VAL A 31 8.98 8.62 4.22
CA VAL A 31 9.63 7.32 4.33
C VAL A 31 10.45 7.09 3.07
N SER A 32 11.25 6.04 3.06
CA SER A 32 12.09 5.77 1.90
C SER A 32 11.26 5.14 0.78
N VAL A 33 11.74 5.28 -0.44
CA VAL A 33 11.13 4.65 -1.59
C VAL A 33 11.17 3.13 -1.44
N GLN A 34 12.25 2.61 -0.83
CA GLN A 34 12.36 1.18 -0.59
C GLN A 34 11.26 0.68 0.33
N THR A 35 10.90 1.47 1.33
CA THR A 35 9.81 1.11 2.23
C THR A 35 8.49 0.99 1.46
N VAL A 36 8.20 1.97 0.61
CA VAL A 36 6.99 1.93 -0.21
C VAL A 36 7.02 0.74 -1.15
N SER A 37 8.17 0.47 -1.75
CA SER A 37 8.32 -0.66 -2.65
C SER A 37 8.01 -1.98 -1.95
N LYS A 38 8.45 -2.14 -0.70
CA LYS A 38 8.15 -3.34 0.07
C LYS A 38 6.65 -3.48 0.35
N TRP A 39 5.98 -2.37 0.59
CA TRP A 39 4.53 -2.39 0.76
C TRP A 39 3.84 -2.82 -0.53
N CYS A 40 4.28 -2.27 -1.66
CA CYS A 40 3.67 -2.55 -2.95
C CYS A 40 3.80 -4.02 -3.35
N THR A 41 4.89 -4.66 -2.94
CA THR A 41 5.10 -6.08 -3.24
C THR A 41 4.56 -6.98 -2.16
N ASN A 42 3.98 -6.42 -1.12
CA ASN A 42 3.47 -7.14 0.04
C ASN A 42 4.57 -7.89 0.80
N TYR A 43 5.80 -7.45 0.64
CA TYR A 43 6.93 -7.99 1.41
C TYR A 43 6.79 -7.57 2.87
N SER A 44 6.36 -6.35 3.11
CA SER A 44 6.03 -5.85 4.44
C SER A 44 4.77 -5.00 4.32
N GLN A 45 4.19 -4.67 5.46
CA GLN A 45 2.93 -3.94 5.48
C GLN A 45 3.12 -2.62 6.21
N PRO A 46 2.41 -1.57 5.80
CA PRO A 46 2.45 -0.32 6.56
C PRO A 46 1.72 -0.52 7.89
N SER A 47 2.05 0.32 8.85
CA SER A 47 1.30 0.35 10.10
C SER A 47 -0.12 0.83 9.82
N ILE A 48 -1.02 0.64 10.77
CA ILE A 48 -2.39 1.11 10.60
C ILE A 48 -2.43 2.62 10.36
N PRO A 49 -1.72 3.46 11.14
CA PRO A 49 -1.72 4.89 10.83
C PRO A 49 -1.17 5.20 9.46
N GLU A 50 -0.12 4.48 9.03
CA GLU A 50 0.43 4.68 7.69
C GLU A 50 -0.58 4.30 6.63
N LEU A 51 -1.32 3.23 6.85
CA LEU A 51 -2.32 2.78 5.89
C LEU A 51 -3.41 3.84 5.71
N TYR A 52 -3.85 4.45 6.80
CA TYR A 52 -4.82 5.53 6.73
C TYR A 52 -4.25 6.74 5.99
N ALA A 53 -2.98 7.06 6.22
CA ALA A 53 -2.35 8.17 5.52
C ALA A 53 -2.24 7.89 4.02
N ILE A 54 -1.96 6.64 3.64
CA ILE A 54 -1.91 6.25 2.24
C ILE A 54 -3.29 6.41 1.60
N ALA A 55 -4.33 5.95 2.29
CA ALA A 55 -5.69 6.05 1.78
C ALA A 55 -6.06 7.52 1.56
N ASN A 56 -5.69 8.37 2.50
CA ASN A 56 -5.95 9.80 2.38
C ASN A 56 -5.21 10.41 1.20
N PHE A 57 -3.95 10.02 1.02
CA PHE A 57 -3.15 10.50 -0.10
C PHE A 57 -3.77 10.09 -1.44
N LEU A 58 -4.33 8.89 -1.50
CA LEU A 58 -4.93 8.38 -2.72
C LEU A 58 -6.41 8.73 -2.87
N ASP A 59 -6.98 9.36 -1.86
CA ASP A 59 -8.38 9.76 -1.86
C ASP A 59 -9.28 8.55 -2.04
N VAL A 60 -9.04 7.52 -1.26
CA VAL A 60 -9.87 6.30 -1.24
C VAL A 60 -10.15 5.93 0.20
N ASP A 61 -11.16 5.10 0.40
CA ASP A 61 -11.40 4.56 1.71
C ASP A 61 -10.32 3.55 2.04
N VAL A 62 -9.91 3.49 3.30
CA VAL A 62 -8.82 2.60 3.71
C VAL A 62 -9.14 1.14 3.39
N THR A 63 -10.42 0.77 3.45
CA THR A 63 -10.80 -0.62 3.15
C THR A 63 -10.53 -1.00 1.70
N GLU A 64 -10.48 -0.02 0.80
CA GLU A 64 -10.18 -0.31 -0.60
C GLU A 64 -8.72 -0.74 -0.79
N LEU A 65 -7.86 -0.39 0.15
CA LEU A 65 -6.45 -0.75 0.06
C LEU A 65 -6.17 -2.16 0.59
N LEU A 66 -7.17 -2.82 1.12
CA LEU A 66 -6.98 -4.14 1.73
C LEU A 66 -7.53 -5.22 0.83
N GLU A 67 -6.81 -6.33 0.76
CA GLU A 67 -7.30 -7.48 0.02
C GLU A 67 -8.46 -8.10 0.79
N PRO A 68 -9.55 -8.43 0.12
CA PRO A 68 -10.67 -9.05 0.82
C PRO A 68 -10.30 -10.46 1.26
N MET A 69 -10.91 -10.90 2.33
CA MET A 69 -10.72 -12.25 2.77
C MET A 69 -11.42 -13.19 1.79
N ASN A 70 -10.71 -14.28 1.48
CA ASN A 70 -11.24 -15.20 0.52
C ASN A 70 -11.65 -16.44 1.27
N LYS A 71 -12.91 -16.73 1.31
CA LYS A 71 -13.39 -17.86 2.07
C LYS A 71 -13.69 -19.04 1.21
#